data_3f942602d59965b4c99e957cd2f9a9f2
#
_entry.id   3f942602d59965b4c99e957cd2f9a9f2
#
_cell.length_a   1.000
_cell.length_b   1.000
_cell.length_c   1.000
_cell.angle_alpha   90.00
_cell.angle_beta   90.00
_cell.angle_gamma   90.00
#
_symmetry.space_group_name_H-M   'P 1'
#
loop_
_entity.id
_entity.type
_entity.pdbx_description
1 polymer ?
#
loop_
_entity_poly.entity_id
_entity_poly.type
_entity_poly.pdbx_seq_one_letter_code
_entity_poly.pdbx_strand_id
1 'polypeptide(L)'
;MRTETVEIYSDATNSAVMKHPERRFPGVLIQGDTLYSLCVDADAACKAGRGSMNHDAYADLNKLRNHLWDFLNQYKCVLAEHQIPLPFNETPNV
;
A
#
# COMPACT_ATOMS: atom_id res chain seq x y z
N MET A 1 9.59 -18.21 -4.77
CA MET A 1 8.36 -18.32 -3.94
C MET A 1 8.52 -19.51 -3.01
N ARG A 2 8.08 -19.37 -1.80
CA ARG A 2 8.04 -20.46 -0.82
C ARG A 2 6.68 -20.45 -0.10
N THR A 3 6.33 -21.57 0.49
CA THR A 3 5.08 -21.72 1.24
C THR A 3 5.39 -21.84 2.72
N GLU A 4 4.71 -21.04 3.52
CA GLU A 4 4.85 -21.01 4.98
C GLU A 4 3.46 -20.99 5.60
N THR A 5 3.36 -21.52 6.83
CA THR A 5 2.13 -21.46 7.60
C THR A 5 2.08 -20.14 8.36
N VAL A 6 0.95 -19.41 8.25
CA VAL A 6 0.72 -18.17 8.97
C VAL A 6 -0.47 -18.32 9.91
N GLU A 7 -0.46 -17.59 11.02
CA GLU A 7 -1.59 -17.55 11.95
C GLU A 7 -2.54 -16.44 11.49
N ILE A 8 -3.80 -16.79 11.23
CA ILE A 8 -4.83 -15.83 10.83
C ILE A 8 -5.70 -15.54 12.04
N TYR A 9 -5.66 -14.29 12.53
CA TYR A 9 -6.48 -13.87 13.67
C TYR A 9 -7.86 -13.41 13.27
N SER A 10 -7.99 -12.80 12.10
CA SER A 10 -9.26 -12.37 11.55
C SER A 10 -9.15 -12.19 10.05
N ASP A 11 -10.16 -12.64 9.33
CA ASP A 11 -10.35 -12.37 7.91
C ASP A 11 -11.79 -11.93 7.61
N ALA A 12 -12.45 -11.39 8.63
CA ALA A 12 -13.85 -10.97 8.55
C ALA A 12 -14.04 -9.73 7.67
N THR A 13 -13.00 -8.95 7.46
CA THR A 13 -13.03 -7.78 6.57
C THR A 13 -12.09 -7.99 5.39
N ASN A 14 -12.05 -7.02 4.49
CA ASN A 14 -11.15 -7.05 3.34
C ASN A 14 -9.66 -6.97 3.74
N SER A 15 -9.37 -6.58 4.98
CA SER A 15 -8.03 -6.56 5.54
C SER A 15 -7.88 -7.70 6.55
N ALA A 16 -7.08 -8.70 6.22
CA ALA A 16 -6.85 -9.82 7.14
C ALA A 16 -5.77 -9.48 8.15
N VAL A 17 -6.00 -9.86 9.41
CA VAL A 17 -4.98 -9.73 10.47
C VAL A 17 -4.32 -11.08 10.64
N MET A 18 -3.00 -11.12 10.42
CA MET A 18 -2.26 -12.37 10.44
C MET A 18 -0.83 -12.15 10.92
N LYS A 19 -0.17 -13.23 11.32
CA LYS A 19 1.22 -13.17 11.74
C LYS A 19 2.08 -14.04 10.82
N HIS A 20 3.03 -13.39 10.16
CA HIS A 20 4.08 -14.10 9.41
C HIS A 20 5.02 -14.79 10.42
N PRO A 21 5.45 -16.05 10.17
CA PRO A 21 6.23 -16.80 11.16
C PRO A 21 7.55 -16.16 11.56
N GLU A 22 8.16 -15.36 10.68
CA GLU A 22 9.44 -14.72 10.96
C GLU A 22 9.30 -13.29 11.49
N ARG A 23 8.06 -12.80 11.67
CA ARG A 23 7.80 -11.46 12.18
C ARG A 23 7.46 -11.53 13.66
N ARG A 24 7.83 -10.48 14.39
CA ARG A 24 7.62 -10.41 15.84
C ARG A 24 6.15 -10.16 16.19
N PHE A 25 5.47 -9.37 15.37
CA PHE A 25 4.11 -8.93 15.65
C PHE A 25 3.16 -9.31 14.53
N PRO A 26 1.86 -9.49 14.83
CA PRO A 26 0.86 -9.59 13.78
C PRO A 26 0.84 -8.33 12.90
N GLY A 27 0.44 -8.50 11.68
CA GLY A 27 0.30 -7.42 10.72
C GLY A 27 -1.03 -7.48 10.00
N VAL A 28 -1.24 -6.55 9.10
CA VAL A 28 -2.45 -6.45 8.28
C VAL A 28 -2.07 -6.77 6.85
N LEU A 29 -2.79 -7.71 6.22
CA LEU A 29 -2.67 -7.97 4.81
C LEU A 29 -3.63 -7.05 4.05
N ILE A 30 -3.10 -6.20 3.20
CA ILE A 30 -3.89 -5.32 2.33
C ILE A 30 -3.68 -5.79 0.90
N GLN A 31 -4.78 -6.07 0.17
CA GLN A 31 -4.69 -6.47 -1.23
C GLN A 31 -4.13 -5.34 -2.08
N GLY A 32 -3.47 -5.71 -3.19
CA GLY A 32 -2.80 -4.74 -4.05
C GLY A 32 -3.71 -3.69 -4.66
N ASP A 33 -4.94 -4.05 -5.02
CA ASP A 33 -5.92 -3.11 -5.56
C ASP A 33 -6.36 -2.08 -4.50
N THR A 34 -6.53 -2.51 -3.25
CA THR A 34 -6.85 -1.60 -2.14
C THR A 34 -5.67 -0.67 -1.86
N LEU A 35 -4.45 -1.19 -1.86
CA LEU A 35 -3.25 -0.37 -1.67
C LEU A 35 -3.12 0.67 -2.78
N TYR A 36 -3.40 0.29 -4.03
CA TYR A 36 -3.38 1.24 -5.15
C TYR A 36 -4.39 2.37 -4.94
N SER A 37 -5.61 2.03 -4.49
CA SER A 37 -6.64 3.05 -4.17
C SER A 37 -6.17 4.02 -3.10
N LEU A 38 -5.50 3.52 -2.06
CA LEU A 38 -4.93 4.38 -1.01
C LEU A 38 -3.86 5.33 -1.57
N CYS A 39 -3.02 4.85 -2.47
CA CYS A 39 -2.02 5.67 -3.12
C CYS A 39 -2.65 6.78 -3.98
N VAL A 40 -3.69 6.45 -4.73
CA VAL A 40 -4.42 7.41 -5.56
C VAL A 40 -5.09 8.47 -4.67
N ASP A 41 -5.70 8.05 -3.57
CA ASP A 41 -6.33 8.97 -2.61
C ASP A 41 -5.28 9.91 -1.99
N ALA A 42 -4.10 9.38 -1.64
CA ALA A 42 -3.02 10.19 -1.09
C ALA A 42 -2.51 11.20 -2.11
N ASP A 43 -2.38 10.81 -3.39
CA ASP A 43 -2.00 11.74 -4.46
C ASP A 43 -3.02 12.86 -4.61
N ALA A 44 -4.31 12.53 -4.58
CA ALA A 44 -5.38 13.52 -4.68
C ALA A 44 -5.35 14.49 -3.50
N ALA A 45 -5.11 13.99 -2.28
CA ALA A 45 -5.01 14.83 -1.09
C ALA A 45 -3.83 15.79 -1.17
N CYS A 46 -2.67 15.30 -1.63
CA CYS A 46 -1.49 16.15 -1.82
C CYS A 46 -1.73 17.23 -2.87
N LYS A 47 -2.37 16.87 -3.98
CA LYS A 47 -2.69 17.81 -5.04
C LYS A 47 -3.66 18.90 -4.56
N ALA A 48 -4.70 18.50 -3.82
CA ALA A 48 -5.70 19.43 -3.27
C ALA A 48 -5.09 20.33 -2.18
N GLY A 49 -4.14 19.82 -1.40
CA GLY A 49 -3.50 20.55 -0.32
C GLY A 49 -2.39 21.50 -0.74
N ARG A 50 -1.92 21.38 -1.99
CA ARG A 50 -0.83 22.22 -2.47
C ARG A 50 -1.22 23.71 -2.42
N GLY A 51 -0.44 24.52 -1.71
CA GLY A 51 -0.67 25.94 -1.59
C GLY A 51 -1.77 26.36 -0.61
N SER A 52 -2.53 25.40 -0.05
CA SER A 52 -3.63 25.69 0.88
C SER A 52 -3.39 25.12 2.28
N MET A 53 -2.39 24.26 2.46
CA MET A 53 -2.07 23.67 3.74
C MET A 53 -0.89 24.38 4.40
N ASN A 54 -0.82 24.30 5.73
CA ASN A 54 0.38 24.66 6.47
C ASN A 54 1.57 23.89 5.91
N HIS A 55 2.74 24.54 5.83
CA HIS A 55 3.94 23.96 5.24
C HIS A 55 4.34 22.64 5.90
N ASP A 56 4.35 22.58 7.23
CA ASP A 56 4.72 21.36 7.96
C ASP A 56 3.69 20.25 7.76
N ALA A 57 2.41 20.58 7.77
CA ALA A 57 1.35 19.61 7.53
C ALA A 57 1.43 19.04 6.10
N TYR A 58 1.73 19.88 5.12
CA TYR A 58 1.89 19.43 3.73
C TYR A 58 3.11 18.52 3.59
N ALA A 59 4.21 18.84 4.28
CA ALA A 59 5.39 17.99 4.28
C ALA A 59 5.10 16.61 4.87
N ASP A 60 4.33 16.56 5.97
CA ASP A 60 3.93 15.30 6.59
C ASP A 60 3.00 14.49 5.68
N LEU A 61 2.08 15.14 5.00
CA LEU A 61 1.19 14.48 4.05
C LEU A 61 1.97 13.86 2.88
N ASN A 62 2.94 14.60 2.34
CA ASN A 62 3.81 14.07 1.28
C ASN A 62 4.63 12.89 1.76
N LYS A 63 5.10 12.91 3.00
CA LYS A 63 5.84 11.79 3.59
C LYS A 63 4.96 10.55 3.68
N LEU A 64 3.71 10.68 4.13
CA LEU A 64 2.76 9.58 4.18
C LEU A 64 2.48 9.02 2.79
N ARG A 65 2.23 9.91 1.82
CA ARG A 65 2.01 9.53 0.43
C ARG A 65 3.20 8.73 -0.11
N ASN A 66 4.42 9.19 0.15
CA ASN A 66 5.63 8.51 -0.33
C ASN A 66 5.78 7.12 0.30
N HIS A 67 5.44 6.96 1.58
CA HIS A 67 5.46 5.65 2.23
C HIS A 67 4.47 4.68 1.59
N LEU A 68 3.26 5.13 1.28
CA LEU A 68 2.27 4.29 0.61
C LEU A 68 2.75 3.86 -0.77
N TRP A 69 3.34 4.76 -1.54
CA TRP A 69 3.89 4.44 -2.86
C TRP A 69 5.10 3.52 -2.76
N ASP A 70 5.91 3.63 -1.72
CA ASP A 70 7.03 2.70 -1.51
C ASP A 70 6.52 1.26 -1.35
N PHE A 71 5.46 1.05 -0.56
CA PHE A 71 4.83 -0.26 -0.44
C PHE A 71 4.29 -0.76 -1.78
N LEU A 72 3.60 0.11 -2.52
CA LEU A 72 3.03 -0.27 -3.81
C LEU A 72 4.11 -0.59 -4.84
N ASN A 73 5.18 0.19 -4.88
CA ASN A 73 6.27 -0.03 -5.82
C ASN A 73 6.99 -1.34 -5.53
N GLN A 74 7.21 -1.67 -4.26
CA GLN A 74 7.77 -2.96 -3.87
C GLN A 74 6.85 -4.11 -4.32
N TYR A 75 5.55 -3.98 -4.10
CA TYR A 75 4.54 -4.95 -4.54
C TYR A 75 4.61 -5.16 -6.05
N LYS A 76 4.64 -4.08 -6.82
CA LYS A 76 4.72 -4.15 -8.28
C LYS A 76 6.00 -4.85 -8.75
N CYS A 77 7.14 -4.54 -8.14
CA CYS A 77 8.41 -5.18 -8.48
C CYS A 77 8.38 -6.68 -8.22
N VAL A 78 7.84 -7.09 -7.07
CA VAL A 78 7.77 -8.51 -6.70
C VAL A 78 6.84 -9.27 -7.66
N LEU A 79 5.68 -8.69 -7.98
CA LEU A 79 4.78 -9.33 -8.93
C LEU A 79 5.40 -9.46 -10.32
N ALA A 80 6.15 -8.46 -10.76
CA ALA A 80 6.85 -8.51 -12.04
C ALA A 80 7.89 -9.63 -12.05
N GLU A 81 8.62 -9.82 -10.96
CA GLU A 81 9.60 -10.92 -10.83
C GLU A 81 8.95 -12.28 -10.98
N HIS A 82 7.73 -12.45 -10.51
CA HIS A 82 6.97 -13.71 -10.56
C HIS A 82 6.02 -13.78 -11.74
N GLN A 83 6.03 -12.79 -12.63
CA GLN A 83 5.17 -12.74 -13.81
C GLN A 83 3.68 -12.80 -13.45
N ILE A 84 3.32 -12.18 -12.34
CA ILE A 84 1.93 -12.05 -11.88
C ILE A 84 1.39 -10.71 -12.34
N PRO A 85 0.25 -10.68 -13.06
CA PRO A 85 -0.33 -9.41 -13.49
C PRO A 85 -0.85 -8.60 -12.30
N LEU A 86 -0.82 -7.28 -12.45
CA LEU A 86 -1.34 -6.38 -11.41
C LEU A 86 -2.87 -6.46 -11.38
N PRO A 87 -3.49 -6.37 -10.18
CA PRO A 87 -4.94 -6.42 -10.03
C PRO A 87 -5.63 -5.08 -10.31
N PHE A 88 -4.93 -4.12 -10.90
CA PHE A 88 -5.44 -2.78 -11.21
C PHE A 88 -4.80 -2.27 -12.49
N ASN A 89 -5.45 -1.32 -13.13
CA ASN A 89 -4.92 -0.62 -14.29
C ASN A 89 -4.37 0.72 -13.85
N GLU A 90 -3.09 0.95 -14.10
CA GLU A 90 -2.48 2.26 -13.85
C GLU A 90 -2.88 3.20 -14.97
N THR A 91 -3.54 4.30 -14.60
CA THR A 91 -3.75 5.40 -15.54
C THR A 91 -2.52 6.29 -15.52
N PRO A 92 -1.93 6.63 -16.69
CA PRO A 92 -0.85 7.58 -16.71
C PRO A 92 -1.30 8.91 -16.11
N ASN A 93 -0.48 9.48 -15.24
CA ASN A 93 -0.70 10.85 -14.79
C ASN A 93 -0.40 11.79 -15.94
N VAL A 94 -1.45 12.34 -16.48
CA VAL A 94 -1.33 13.36 -17.52
C VAL A 94 -1.35 14.73 -16.88
#